data_ad7d359b3459948219ed7b7946383b72
#
_entry.id   ad7d359b3459948219ed7b7946383b72
#
_cell.length_a   1.000
_cell.length_b   1.000
_cell.length_c   1.000
_cell.angle_alpha   90.00
_cell.angle_beta   90.00
_cell.angle_gamma   90.00
#
_symmetry.space_group_name_H-M   'P 1'
#
loop_
_entity.id
_entity.type
_entity.pdbx_description
1 polymer ?
#
loop_
_entity_poly.entity_id
_entity_poly.type
_entity_poly.pdbx_seq_one_letter_code
_entity_poly.pdbx_strand_id
1 'polypeptide(L)'
;MGHLARASAIALELKDRANPVLVSVAGGIAEIPSTMGIPCEYIPGKTRRWMPAHRWDRYFRDRLIAIADETGASVISFDGVVPYPGFIATKLKRPDLKIVWVRRGLWQKNILRFALPLQSRLVDQIIEPGDVARAYDHGPTSHRKDSVVSSPVSLYSPQRAMSRVDARKVLGLDVNRPAVLVQLGTGDSDMNEKMTAALSGLVGWQDLQVVLLKDPVDSTGKSLVPAGLEIKVERYFPLANVLAAFDAAIAATGYNSVHELLPAQIPTVLISNIRGTDDQDARAKWCHDHGFALRAEHSNLSEITATVRKLQDLNIRAALSEKCTALKDTSGGREIAELLITLAATKKEAKPLTQLLRLIATQGIHKATYIYRLIRPYKKSQPISESETVFSNETSADFLRTHIKGNQRFEHMISGASPAYQERRRQISRAAYGK
;
A
#
# COMPACT_ATOMS: atom_id res chain seq x y z
N MET A 1 -1.91 -1.05 3.97
CA MET A 1 -0.55 -0.47 3.78
C MET A 1 -0.29 -0.03 2.34
N GLY A 2 -0.51 -0.84 1.30
CA GLY A 2 -0.06 -0.55 -0.07
C GLY A 2 -0.54 0.78 -0.66
N HIS A 3 -1.81 1.16 -0.49
CA HIS A 3 -2.34 2.45 -0.95
C HIS A 3 -1.69 3.62 -0.21
N LEU A 4 -1.50 3.48 1.11
CA LEU A 4 -0.86 4.52 1.92
C LEU A 4 0.60 4.74 1.51
N ALA A 5 1.35 3.67 1.25
CA ALA A 5 2.74 3.76 0.80
C ALA A 5 2.88 4.53 -0.53
N ARG A 6 2.03 4.22 -1.53
CA ARG A 6 2.03 4.97 -2.80
C ARG A 6 1.63 6.43 -2.62
N ALA A 7 0.55 6.68 -1.87
CA ALA A 7 0.12 8.05 -1.56
C ALA A 7 1.22 8.83 -0.84
N SER A 8 1.95 8.19 0.09
CA SER A 8 3.10 8.78 0.77
C SER A 8 4.26 9.07 -0.18
N ALA A 9 4.55 8.17 -1.12
CA ALA A 9 5.59 8.40 -2.11
C ALA A 9 5.29 9.64 -2.97
N ILE A 10 4.05 9.78 -3.44
CA ILE A 10 3.61 10.96 -4.20
C ILE A 10 3.66 12.23 -3.33
N ALA A 11 3.21 12.14 -2.08
CA ALA A 11 3.20 13.28 -1.16
C ALA A 11 4.63 13.76 -0.80
N LEU A 12 5.60 12.85 -0.70
CA LEU A 12 7.01 13.23 -0.52
C LEU A 12 7.56 14.08 -1.68
N GLU A 13 7.17 13.74 -2.91
CA GLU A 13 7.57 14.52 -4.09
C GLU A 13 6.82 15.86 -4.24
N LEU A 14 5.70 16.02 -3.52
CA LEU A 14 4.94 17.28 -3.45
C LEU A 14 5.44 18.23 -2.35
N LYS A 15 6.10 17.71 -1.31
CA LYS A 15 6.33 18.41 -0.04
C LYS A 15 6.97 19.80 -0.16
N ASP A 16 7.92 19.97 -1.08
CA ASP A 16 8.63 21.23 -1.27
C ASP A 16 7.95 22.16 -2.31
N ARG A 17 6.87 21.73 -2.93
CA ARG A 17 6.19 22.41 -4.03
C ARG A 17 4.71 22.68 -3.76
N ALA A 18 4.14 21.97 -2.82
CA ALA A 18 2.73 22.07 -2.39
C ALA A 18 2.60 21.59 -0.94
N ASN A 19 1.41 21.75 -0.36
CA ASN A 19 1.08 21.27 0.99
C ASN A 19 0.23 19.99 0.91
N PRO A 20 0.83 18.79 0.73
CA PRO A 20 0.07 17.57 0.67
C PRO A 20 -0.48 17.19 2.04
N VAL A 21 -1.75 16.80 2.08
CA VAL A 21 -2.39 16.19 3.25
C VAL A 21 -2.92 14.83 2.85
N LEU A 22 -2.48 13.80 3.53
CA LEU A 22 -2.97 12.44 3.31
C LEU A 22 -4.25 12.21 4.12
N VAL A 23 -5.16 11.42 3.55
CA VAL A 23 -6.37 10.97 4.24
C VAL A 23 -6.39 9.45 4.22
N SER A 24 -6.32 8.84 5.40
CA SER A 24 -6.40 7.38 5.56
C SER A 24 -7.78 6.97 6.07
N VAL A 25 -8.35 5.93 5.45
CA VAL A 25 -9.59 5.29 5.96
C VAL A 25 -9.30 4.03 6.77
N ALA A 26 -8.02 3.69 6.95
CA ALA A 26 -7.57 2.58 7.78
C ALA A 26 -7.03 3.11 9.11
N GLY A 27 -7.61 2.64 10.21
CA GLY A 27 -7.12 2.97 11.55
C GLY A 27 -5.76 2.32 11.85
N GLY A 28 -5.05 2.88 12.81
CA GLY A 28 -3.76 2.34 13.29
C GLY A 28 -2.55 2.63 12.40
N ILE A 29 -2.76 3.07 11.15
CA ILE A 29 -1.68 3.39 10.20
C ILE A 29 -1.73 4.84 9.71
N ALA A 30 -2.75 5.61 10.07
CA ALA A 30 -2.90 6.99 9.64
C ALA A 30 -1.78 7.93 10.15
N GLU A 31 -1.13 7.55 11.24
CA GLU A 31 -0.04 8.33 11.84
C GLU A 31 1.32 8.05 11.18
N ILE A 32 1.44 6.95 10.44
CA ILE A 32 2.70 6.56 9.78
C ILE A 32 3.25 7.66 8.84
N PRO A 33 2.45 8.32 7.98
CA PRO A 33 2.97 9.39 7.12
C PRO A 33 3.54 10.58 7.88
N SER A 34 3.08 10.85 9.10
CA SER A 34 3.59 11.94 9.92
C SER A 34 5.06 11.74 10.30
N THR A 35 5.54 10.48 10.35
CA THR A 35 6.97 10.18 10.57
C THR A 35 7.85 10.67 9.41
N MET A 36 7.27 10.90 8.23
CA MET A 36 7.92 11.47 7.05
C MET A 36 7.66 12.99 6.90
N GLY A 37 7.03 13.61 7.90
CA GLY A 37 6.66 15.02 7.88
C GLY A 37 5.49 15.34 6.94
N ILE A 38 4.60 14.37 6.69
CA ILE A 38 3.39 14.54 5.87
C ILE A 38 2.18 14.50 6.80
N PRO A 39 1.37 15.58 6.88
CA PRO A 39 0.12 15.57 7.62
C PRO A 39 -0.81 14.44 7.13
N CYS A 40 -1.41 13.71 8.05
CA CYS A 40 -2.35 12.65 7.72
C CYS A 40 -3.60 12.73 8.60
N GLU A 41 -4.76 12.84 7.95
CA GLU A 41 -6.06 12.79 8.57
C GLU A 41 -6.63 11.37 8.55
N TYR A 42 -7.33 10.99 9.60
CA TYR A 42 -8.02 9.71 9.67
C TYR A 42 -9.52 9.89 9.53
N ILE A 43 -10.12 9.15 8.61
CA ILE A 43 -11.58 9.02 8.49
C ILE A 43 -11.93 7.54 8.72
N PRO A 44 -12.82 7.21 9.67
CA PRO A 44 -13.22 5.82 9.90
C PRO A 44 -13.71 5.13 8.64
N GLY A 45 -13.24 3.90 8.41
CA GLY A 45 -13.60 3.12 7.22
C GLY A 45 -15.07 2.68 7.19
N LYS A 46 -15.54 2.29 5.99
CA LYS A 46 -16.94 1.93 5.70
C LYS A 46 -17.48 0.72 6.47
N THR A 47 -16.62 -0.14 6.97
CA THR A 47 -17.00 -1.42 7.61
C THR A 47 -17.31 -1.30 9.10
N ARG A 48 -17.45 -0.10 9.62
CA ARG A 48 -17.78 0.11 11.03
C ARG A 48 -19.23 -0.30 11.33
N ARG A 49 -19.45 -1.14 12.38
CA ARG A 49 -20.77 -1.65 12.78
C ARG A 49 -21.76 -0.53 13.17
N TRP A 50 -21.26 0.57 13.73
CA TRP A 50 -22.06 1.69 14.22
C TRP A 50 -22.50 2.69 13.13
N MET A 51 -21.96 2.58 11.89
CA MET A 51 -22.29 3.50 10.80
C MET A 51 -22.76 2.75 9.56
N PRO A 52 -24.06 2.81 9.20
CA PRO A 52 -24.58 2.22 7.97
C PRO A 52 -23.88 2.79 6.72
N ALA A 53 -23.67 1.94 5.73
CA ALA A 53 -22.91 2.28 4.52
C ALA A 53 -23.41 3.55 3.79
N HIS A 54 -24.73 3.77 3.73
CA HIS A 54 -25.31 4.97 3.09
C HIS A 54 -25.04 6.27 3.88
N ARG A 55 -24.92 6.19 5.21
CA ARG A 55 -24.53 7.31 6.06
C ARG A 55 -23.05 7.56 5.98
N TRP A 56 -22.26 6.49 5.87
CA TRP A 56 -20.81 6.59 5.73
C TRP A 56 -20.40 7.37 4.49
N ASP A 57 -21.00 7.10 3.32
CA ASP A 57 -20.68 7.83 2.09
C ASP A 57 -20.96 9.34 2.21
N ARG A 58 -22.02 9.72 2.94
CA ARG A 58 -22.33 11.12 3.23
C ARG A 58 -21.31 11.74 4.20
N TYR A 59 -21.02 11.05 5.29
CA TYR A 59 -20.01 11.47 6.26
C TYR A 59 -18.64 11.63 5.60
N PHE A 60 -18.22 10.66 4.80
CA PHE A 60 -16.94 10.68 4.08
C PHE A 60 -16.84 11.88 3.15
N ARG A 61 -17.89 12.14 2.36
CA ARG A 61 -17.99 13.33 1.51
C ARG A 61 -17.82 14.63 2.32
N ASP A 62 -18.57 14.76 3.39
CA ASP A 62 -18.61 16.00 4.16
C ASP A 62 -17.28 16.24 4.90
N ARG A 63 -16.61 15.17 5.35
CA ARG A 63 -15.24 15.24 5.90
C ARG A 63 -14.22 15.63 4.86
N LEU A 64 -14.27 15.08 3.65
CA LEU A 64 -13.36 15.47 2.57
C LEU A 64 -13.53 16.96 2.19
N ILE A 65 -14.77 17.45 2.13
CA ILE A 65 -15.06 18.86 1.88
C ILE A 65 -14.46 19.73 2.99
N ALA A 66 -14.71 19.37 4.25
CA ALA A 66 -14.16 20.10 5.38
C ALA A 66 -12.63 20.18 5.34
N ILE A 67 -11.95 19.06 5.07
CA ILE A 67 -10.49 19.04 4.94
C ILE A 67 -10.04 19.93 3.76
N ALA A 68 -10.72 19.86 2.62
CA ALA A 68 -10.39 20.71 1.47
C ALA A 68 -10.58 22.20 1.76
N ASP A 69 -11.66 22.58 2.46
CA ASP A 69 -11.92 23.97 2.86
C ASP A 69 -10.89 24.51 3.84
N GLU A 70 -10.51 23.69 4.81
CA GLU A 70 -9.54 24.03 5.85
C GLU A 70 -8.11 24.14 5.34
N THR A 71 -7.75 23.31 4.34
CA THR A 71 -6.42 23.29 3.75
C THR A 71 -6.28 24.15 2.50
N GLY A 72 -7.38 24.67 1.97
CA GLY A 72 -7.41 25.38 0.69
C GLY A 72 -7.10 24.47 -0.50
N ALA A 73 -7.27 23.16 -0.36
CA ALA A 73 -6.94 22.20 -1.41
C ALA A 73 -7.86 22.36 -2.62
N SER A 74 -7.28 22.42 -3.81
CA SER A 74 -7.98 22.48 -5.10
C SER A 74 -8.05 21.14 -5.82
N VAL A 75 -7.28 20.15 -5.39
CA VAL A 75 -7.21 18.81 -5.95
C VAL A 75 -7.32 17.77 -4.85
N ILE A 76 -8.15 16.75 -5.05
CA ILE A 76 -8.21 15.57 -4.20
C ILE A 76 -7.89 14.33 -5.06
N SER A 77 -6.88 13.56 -4.71
CA SER A 77 -6.57 12.31 -5.37
C SER A 77 -6.98 11.10 -4.52
N PHE A 78 -7.53 10.10 -5.17
CA PHE A 78 -7.96 8.85 -4.56
C PHE A 78 -7.12 7.70 -5.09
N ASP A 79 -6.35 7.06 -4.23
CA ASP A 79 -5.62 5.82 -4.53
C ASP A 79 -6.45 4.62 -4.09
N GLY A 80 -6.95 3.86 -5.04
CA GLY A 80 -7.79 2.70 -4.74
C GLY A 80 -8.33 2.00 -5.96
N VAL A 81 -8.97 0.84 -5.73
CA VAL A 81 -9.52 0.01 -6.80
C VAL A 81 -10.69 0.70 -7.50
N VAL A 82 -11.64 1.23 -6.71
CA VAL A 82 -12.82 1.97 -7.20
C VAL A 82 -13.11 3.11 -6.25
N PRO A 83 -13.28 4.35 -6.75
CA PRO A 83 -13.63 5.48 -5.92
C PRO A 83 -14.95 5.25 -5.16
N TYR A 84 -14.95 5.63 -3.90
CA TYR A 84 -16.18 5.57 -3.09
C TYR A 84 -17.23 6.54 -3.62
N PRO A 85 -18.54 6.21 -3.54
CA PRO A 85 -19.60 7.13 -3.90
C PRO A 85 -19.51 8.49 -3.20
N GLY A 86 -19.12 8.49 -1.92
CA GLY A 86 -18.89 9.72 -1.15
C GLY A 86 -17.77 10.59 -1.73
N PHE A 87 -16.68 9.99 -2.23
CA PHE A 87 -15.60 10.70 -2.92
C PHE A 87 -16.11 11.40 -4.19
N ILE A 88 -16.87 10.69 -5.01
CA ILE A 88 -17.46 11.25 -6.23
C ILE A 88 -18.48 12.35 -5.90
N ALA A 89 -19.29 12.16 -4.85
CA ALA A 89 -20.28 13.13 -4.40
C ALA A 89 -19.68 14.44 -3.86
N THR A 90 -18.40 14.44 -3.47
CA THR A 90 -17.67 15.65 -3.10
C THR A 90 -17.71 16.67 -4.23
N LYS A 91 -17.52 16.24 -5.48
CA LYS A 91 -17.53 17.10 -6.65
C LYS A 91 -18.89 17.74 -6.96
N LEU A 92 -20.00 17.14 -6.53
CA LEU A 92 -21.33 17.74 -6.71
C LEU A 92 -21.54 18.98 -5.81
N LYS A 93 -20.99 18.94 -4.58
CA LYS A 93 -21.07 20.05 -3.64
C LYS A 93 -19.97 21.08 -3.84
N ARG A 94 -18.82 20.65 -4.33
CA ARG A 94 -17.65 21.49 -4.62
C ARG A 94 -17.21 21.25 -6.06
N PRO A 95 -17.92 21.82 -7.06
CA PRO A 95 -17.60 21.65 -8.48
C PRO A 95 -16.26 22.27 -8.88
N ASP A 96 -15.73 23.18 -8.08
CA ASP A 96 -14.40 23.77 -8.20
C ASP A 96 -13.28 22.78 -7.87
N LEU A 97 -13.51 21.81 -6.97
CA LEU A 97 -12.52 20.77 -6.66
C LEU A 97 -12.30 19.83 -7.84
N LYS A 98 -11.04 19.55 -8.12
CA LYS A 98 -10.65 18.53 -9.09
C LYS A 98 -10.44 17.22 -8.38
N ILE A 99 -11.03 16.16 -8.92
CA ILE A 99 -10.90 14.82 -8.37
C ILE A 99 -10.12 13.92 -9.32
N VAL A 100 -9.09 13.28 -8.78
CA VAL A 100 -8.17 12.41 -9.51
C VAL A 100 -8.31 10.99 -8.99
N TRP A 101 -8.32 10.03 -9.88
CA TRP A 101 -8.27 8.62 -9.52
C TRP A 101 -6.92 8.02 -9.89
N VAL A 102 -6.13 7.67 -8.87
CA VAL A 102 -4.91 6.89 -9.01
C VAL A 102 -5.31 5.41 -9.03
N ARG A 103 -5.42 4.86 -10.23
CA ARG A 103 -5.92 3.51 -10.51
C ARG A 103 -4.80 2.61 -10.99
N ARG A 104 -4.40 1.62 -10.21
CA ARG A 104 -3.41 0.64 -10.68
C ARG A 104 -3.94 -0.15 -11.88
N GLY A 105 -3.05 -0.51 -12.78
CA GLY A 105 -3.24 -1.56 -13.78
C GLY A 105 -3.05 -2.97 -13.19
N LEU A 106 -2.84 -3.92 -14.04
CA LEU A 106 -2.58 -5.34 -13.74
C LEU A 106 -3.65 -5.96 -12.83
N TRP A 107 -4.93 -5.85 -13.29
CA TRP A 107 -6.03 -6.49 -12.60
C TRP A 107 -6.21 -7.93 -13.07
N GLN A 108 -6.67 -8.80 -12.16
CA GLN A 108 -6.99 -10.18 -12.49
C GLN A 108 -7.98 -10.27 -13.67
N LYS A 109 -7.71 -11.19 -14.60
CA LYS A 109 -8.47 -11.39 -15.84
C LYS A 109 -9.95 -11.62 -15.60
N ASN A 110 -10.32 -12.33 -14.56
CA ASN A 110 -11.69 -12.75 -14.29
C ASN A 110 -12.54 -11.68 -13.57
N ILE A 111 -12.01 -10.48 -13.38
CA ILE A 111 -12.74 -9.40 -12.74
C ILE A 111 -13.58 -8.67 -13.78
N LEU A 112 -14.90 -8.89 -13.72
CA LEU A 112 -15.84 -8.13 -14.53
C LEU A 112 -16.08 -6.74 -13.91
N ARG A 113 -15.82 -5.69 -14.70
CA ARG A 113 -15.99 -4.29 -14.27
C ARG A 113 -16.79 -3.50 -15.29
N PHE A 114 -18.08 -3.85 -15.45
CA PHE A 114 -19.01 -3.14 -16.35
C PHE A 114 -19.12 -1.65 -16.04
N ALA A 115 -19.01 -1.29 -14.75
CA ALA A 115 -19.12 0.10 -14.33
C ALA A 115 -17.81 0.89 -14.54
N LEU A 116 -16.69 0.25 -14.86
CA LEU A 116 -15.38 0.90 -14.96
C LEU A 116 -15.37 2.07 -15.97
N PRO A 117 -15.94 1.95 -17.19
CA PRO A 117 -16.01 3.06 -18.15
C PRO A 117 -16.80 4.26 -17.64
N LEU A 118 -17.87 4.01 -16.88
CA LEU A 118 -18.71 5.09 -16.33
C LEU A 118 -18.02 5.74 -15.13
N GLN A 119 -17.44 4.95 -14.24
CA GLN A 119 -16.67 5.45 -13.10
C GLN A 119 -15.51 6.32 -13.55
N SER A 120 -14.84 5.93 -14.64
CA SER A 120 -13.74 6.69 -15.24
C SER A 120 -14.15 8.10 -15.68
N ARG A 121 -15.41 8.29 -16.09
CA ARG A 121 -15.94 9.58 -16.56
C ARG A 121 -16.37 10.51 -15.43
N LEU A 122 -16.33 10.05 -14.18
CA LEU A 122 -16.77 10.81 -13.01
C LEU A 122 -15.64 11.63 -12.38
N VAL A 123 -14.41 11.30 -12.70
CA VAL A 123 -13.21 12.00 -12.23
C VAL A 123 -12.68 12.94 -13.30
N ASP A 124 -11.91 13.93 -12.91
CA ASP A 124 -11.30 14.87 -13.85
C ASP A 124 -10.11 14.25 -14.57
N GLN A 125 -9.35 13.40 -13.87
CA GLN A 125 -8.18 12.71 -14.39
C GLN A 125 -8.06 11.32 -13.78
N ILE A 126 -7.64 10.35 -14.60
CA ILE A 126 -7.16 9.05 -14.14
C ILE A 126 -5.66 9.00 -14.37
N ILE A 127 -4.93 8.61 -13.34
CA ILE A 127 -3.50 8.35 -13.40
C ILE A 127 -3.29 6.86 -13.08
N GLU A 128 -2.55 6.17 -13.93
CA GLU A 128 -2.19 4.78 -13.72
C GLU A 128 -0.72 4.69 -13.32
N PRO A 129 -0.41 4.41 -12.05
CA PRO A 129 0.95 4.11 -11.65
C PRO A 129 1.48 2.94 -12.46
N GLY A 130 2.60 3.12 -13.13
CA GLY A 130 3.24 2.10 -13.96
C GLY A 130 3.53 0.83 -13.17
N ASP A 131 3.59 -0.28 -13.88
CA ASP A 131 3.94 -1.58 -13.30
C ASP A 131 4.99 -2.23 -14.21
N VAL A 132 6.04 -2.80 -13.64
CA VAL A 132 7.09 -3.48 -14.41
C VAL A 132 6.49 -4.61 -15.27
N ALA A 133 5.46 -5.26 -14.77
CA ALA A 133 4.77 -6.35 -15.44
C ALA A 133 3.60 -5.91 -16.33
N ARG A 134 3.50 -4.64 -16.70
CA ARG A 134 2.38 -4.13 -17.51
C ARG A 134 2.15 -4.91 -18.80
N ALA A 135 3.21 -5.44 -19.42
CA ALA A 135 3.08 -6.26 -20.62
C ALA A 135 2.32 -7.57 -20.39
N TYR A 136 2.19 -8.01 -19.15
CA TYR A 136 1.46 -9.22 -18.74
C TYR A 136 0.07 -8.89 -18.18
N ASP A 137 -0.39 -7.63 -18.31
CA ASP A 137 -1.75 -7.24 -17.93
C ASP A 137 -2.76 -7.80 -18.97
N HIS A 138 -3.55 -8.76 -18.56
CA HIS A 138 -4.67 -9.32 -19.33
C HIS A 138 -6.04 -9.01 -18.70
N GLY A 139 -6.03 -8.13 -17.71
CA GLY A 139 -7.22 -7.71 -16.97
C GLY A 139 -8.02 -6.60 -17.66
N PRO A 140 -9.09 -6.13 -17.04
CA PRO A 140 -9.97 -5.09 -17.61
C PRO A 140 -9.30 -3.71 -17.73
N THR A 141 -8.10 -3.53 -17.23
CA THR A 141 -7.31 -2.29 -17.33
C THR A 141 -6.33 -2.27 -18.51
N SER A 142 -5.98 -3.43 -19.07
CA SER A 142 -4.92 -3.60 -20.09
C SER A 142 -5.12 -2.78 -21.37
N HIS A 143 -6.37 -2.65 -21.83
CA HIS A 143 -6.69 -1.97 -23.09
C HIS A 143 -7.26 -0.55 -22.90
N ARG A 144 -7.24 -0.02 -21.69
CA ARG A 144 -7.82 1.29 -21.42
C ARG A 144 -6.84 2.41 -21.79
N LYS A 145 -7.42 3.41 -22.53
CA LYS A 145 -6.69 4.62 -22.95
C LYS A 145 -7.19 5.87 -22.22
N ASP A 146 -7.88 5.69 -21.10
CA ASP A 146 -8.52 6.77 -20.33
C ASP A 146 -7.65 7.26 -19.17
N SER A 147 -6.42 6.77 -19.06
CA SER A 147 -5.47 7.14 -18.01
C SER A 147 -4.16 7.68 -18.59
N VAL A 148 -3.55 8.62 -17.88
CA VAL A 148 -2.14 8.94 -18.04
C VAL A 148 -1.35 7.90 -17.26
N VAL A 149 -0.38 7.27 -17.90
CA VAL A 149 0.47 6.25 -17.27
C VAL A 149 1.77 6.90 -16.85
N SER A 150 2.15 6.73 -15.59
CA SER A 150 3.45 7.15 -15.08
C SER A 150 4.44 5.97 -15.02
N SER A 151 5.68 6.25 -14.72
CA SER A 151 6.63 5.26 -14.24
C SER A 151 6.13 4.62 -12.93
N PRO A 152 6.72 3.50 -12.47
CA PRO A 152 6.37 2.90 -11.19
C PRO A 152 6.54 3.87 -10.01
N VAL A 153 5.58 3.83 -9.08
CA VAL A 153 5.62 4.63 -7.84
C VAL A 153 6.21 3.80 -6.72
N SER A 154 7.26 4.30 -6.09
CA SER A 154 7.96 3.63 -5.01
C SER A 154 8.32 4.57 -3.88
N LEU A 155 8.32 4.08 -2.64
CA LEU A 155 8.95 4.77 -1.52
C LEU A 155 10.48 4.62 -1.55
N TYR A 156 10.99 3.59 -2.24
CA TYR A 156 12.43 3.46 -2.41
C TYR A 156 12.98 4.58 -3.31
N SER A 157 14.04 5.19 -2.82
CA SER A 157 14.85 6.16 -3.56
C SER A 157 16.30 6.00 -3.12
N PRO A 158 17.25 5.89 -4.05
CA PRO A 158 18.68 5.82 -3.71
C PRO A 158 19.15 6.99 -2.82
N GLN A 159 18.54 8.18 -2.98
CA GLN A 159 18.90 9.38 -2.20
C GLN A 159 18.41 9.33 -0.75
N ARG A 160 17.35 8.55 -0.47
CA ARG A 160 16.78 8.37 0.88
C ARG A 160 17.21 7.06 1.52
N ALA A 161 17.76 6.14 0.76
CA ALA A 161 18.22 4.86 1.27
C ALA A 161 19.40 5.05 2.23
N MET A 162 19.35 4.38 3.38
CA MET A 162 20.46 4.34 4.32
C MET A 162 21.59 3.47 3.78
N SER A 163 22.81 3.74 4.23
CA SER A 163 23.93 2.82 4.01
C SER A 163 23.63 1.45 4.65
N ARG A 164 24.29 0.40 4.17
CA ARG A 164 24.15 -0.94 4.77
C ARG A 164 24.44 -0.94 6.27
N VAL A 165 25.48 -0.23 6.67
CA VAL A 165 25.90 -0.15 8.09
C VAL A 165 24.83 0.54 8.93
N ASP A 166 24.35 1.70 8.49
CA ASP A 166 23.33 2.45 9.22
C ASP A 166 21.98 1.71 9.25
N ALA A 167 21.57 1.12 8.16
CA ALA A 167 20.35 0.33 8.08
C ALA A 167 20.38 -0.87 9.04
N ARG A 168 21.51 -1.58 9.10
CA ARG A 168 21.70 -2.69 10.04
C ARG A 168 21.74 -2.24 11.49
N LYS A 169 22.42 -1.13 11.77
CA LYS A 169 22.44 -0.53 13.12
C LYS A 169 21.03 -0.15 13.59
N VAL A 170 20.23 0.47 12.72
CA VAL A 170 18.84 0.85 13.03
C VAL A 170 17.98 -0.37 13.31
N LEU A 171 18.18 -1.45 12.54
CA LEU A 171 17.44 -2.71 12.72
C LEU A 171 18.08 -3.61 13.81
N GLY A 172 19.18 -3.20 14.44
CA GLY A 172 19.89 -4.00 15.44
C GLY A 172 20.39 -5.33 14.89
N LEU A 173 20.89 -5.34 13.64
CA LEU A 173 21.47 -6.48 12.96
C LEU A 173 23.01 -6.40 12.99
N ASP A 174 23.65 -7.55 13.07
CA ASP A 174 25.11 -7.66 12.92
C ASP A 174 25.51 -7.32 11.48
N VAL A 175 26.54 -6.48 11.33
CA VAL A 175 27.01 -5.98 10.03
C VAL A 175 27.68 -7.06 9.20
N ASN A 176 28.30 -8.06 9.85
CA ASN A 176 29.11 -9.09 9.20
C ASN A 176 28.34 -10.36 8.88
N ARG A 177 27.15 -10.55 9.44
CA ARG A 177 26.32 -11.73 9.26
C ARG A 177 25.32 -11.54 8.10
N PRO A 178 24.96 -12.59 7.33
CA PRO A 178 23.92 -12.47 6.33
C PRO A 178 22.56 -12.15 6.95
N ALA A 179 21.74 -11.38 6.25
CA ALA A 179 20.40 -10.99 6.71
C ALA A 179 19.36 -11.15 5.61
N VAL A 180 18.23 -11.79 5.92
CA VAL A 180 17.11 -11.99 4.98
C VAL A 180 15.84 -11.36 5.52
N LEU A 181 15.17 -10.59 4.66
CA LEU A 181 13.84 -10.04 4.92
C LEU A 181 12.76 -11.04 4.51
N VAL A 182 11.77 -11.27 5.38
CA VAL A 182 10.58 -12.07 5.03
C VAL A 182 9.33 -11.22 5.19
N GLN A 183 8.62 -11.01 4.07
CA GLN A 183 7.43 -10.15 3.97
C GLN A 183 6.34 -10.81 3.11
N LEU A 184 5.68 -11.83 3.60
CA LEU A 184 4.64 -12.55 2.86
C LEU A 184 3.24 -11.92 2.96
N GLY A 185 3.08 -10.85 3.76
CA GLY A 185 1.80 -10.16 3.96
C GLY A 185 0.94 -10.79 5.04
N THR A 186 -0.32 -10.41 5.08
CA THR A 186 -1.27 -10.85 6.11
C THR A 186 -2.46 -11.58 5.48
N GLY A 187 -2.95 -12.63 6.12
CA GLY A 187 -4.39 -12.86 6.17
C GLY A 187 -5.03 -13.98 5.39
N ASP A 188 -4.39 -15.00 4.88
CA ASP A 188 -5.09 -16.19 4.36
C ASP A 188 -4.79 -17.42 5.23
N SER A 189 -5.73 -18.38 5.26
CA SER A 189 -5.59 -19.62 6.04
C SER A 189 -4.35 -20.42 5.71
N ASP A 190 -3.83 -20.29 4.47
CA ASP A 190 -2.64 -20.96 3.96
C ASP A 190 -1.34 -20.15 4.19
N MET A 191 -1.44 -18.94 4.72
CA MET A 191 -0.27 -18.07 4.95
C MET A 191 0.72 -18.67 5.94
N ASN A 192 0.24 -19.36 6.96
CA ASN A 192 1.08 -20.02 7.95
C ASN A 192 1.90 -21.15 7.32
N GLU A 193 1.29 -21.92 6.43
CA GLU A 193 1.97 -23.01 5.71
C GLU A 193 3.03 -22.44 4.77
N LYS A 194 2.71 -21.39 4.02
CA LYS A 194 3.67 -20.69 3.15
C LYS A 194 4.82 -20.07 3.96
N MET A 195 4.53 -19.48 5.11
CA MET A 195 5.56 -18.94 6.01
C MET A 195 6.50 -20.05 6.50
N THR A 196 5.94 -21.16 6.97
CA THR A 196 6.72 -22.32 7.42
C THR A 196 7.59 -22.87 6.29
N ALA A 197 7.04 -23.03 5.08
CA ALA A 197 7.78 -23.50 3.91
C ALA A 197 8.92 -22.56 3.52
N ALA A 198 8.65 -21.24 3.53
CA ALA A 198 9.64 -20.23 3.23
C ALA A 198 10.79 -20.22 4.26
N LEU A 199 10.46 -20.26 5.55
CA LEU A 199 11.45 -20.32 6.63
C LEU A 199 12.26 -21.63 6.58
N SER A 200 11.64 -22.75 6.24
CA SER A 200 12.34 -24.05 6.07
C SER A 200 13.38 -24.00 4.95
N GLY A 201 13.18 -23.22 3.92
CA GLY A 201 14.17 -23.00 2.86
C GLY A 201 15.41 -22.23 3.30
N LEU A 202 15.34 -21.50 4.42
CA LEU A 202 16.47 -20.76 4.99
C LEU A 202 17.31 -21.59 5.96
N VAL A 203 16.79 -22.75 6.40
CA VAL A 203 17.53 -23.63 7.32
C VAL A 203 18.81 -24.12 6.66
N GLY A 204 19.92 -24.10 7.41
CA GLY A 204 21.26 -24.43 6.93
C GLY A 204 22.06 -23.26 6.36
N TRP A 205 21.49 -22.08 6.24
CA TRP A 205 22.27 -20.88 5.93
C TRP A 205 23.00 -20.41 7.19
N GLN A 206 24.32 -20.54 7.18
CA GLN A 206 25.14 -20.25 8.36
C GLN A 206 25.04 -18.79 8.80
N ASP A 207 24.98 -18.57 10.09
CA ASP A 207 24.96 -17.27 10.76
C ASP A 207 23.85 -16.32 10.28
N LEU A 208 22.79 -16.88 9.66
CA LEU A 208 21.71 -16.08 9.10
C LEU A 208 20.88 -15.37 10.18
N GLN A 209 20.63 -14.10 9.96
CA GLN A 209 19.66 -13.28 10.68
C GLN A 209 18.39 -13.15 9.81
N VAL A 210 17.25 -13.55 10.33
CA VAL A 210 15.97 -13.45 9.59
C VAL A 210 15.15 -12.33 10.23
N VAL A 211 14.73 -11.37 9.41
CA VAL A 211 13.82 -10.29 9.84
C VAL A 211 12.43 -10.53 9.27
N LEU A 212 11.44 -10.69 10.15
CA LEU A 212 10.04 -10.81 9.79
C LEU A 212 9.31 -9.50 10.05
N LEU A 213 8.42 -9.10 9.15
CA LEU A 213 7.54 -7.95 9.35
C LEU A 213 6.21 -8.30 10.05
N LYS A 214 6.02 -9.55 10.42
CA LYS A 214 4.85 -10.06 11.14
C LYS A 214 5.30 -11.18 12.07
N ASP A 215 4.68 -11.22 13.25
CA ASP A 215 4.89 -12.29 14.22
C ASP A 215 4.58 -13.68 13.60
N PRO A 216 5.51 -14.64 13.64
CA PRO A 216 5.36 -15.96 13.03
C PRO A 216 4.68 -16.97 13.98
N VAL A 217 3.54 -16.62 14.52
CA VAL A 217 2.72 -17.51 15.34
C VAL A 217 1.44 -17.93 14.61
N ASP A 218 0.98 -19.16 14.86
CA ASP A 218 -0.30 -19.64 14.36
C ASP A 218 -1.48 -19.16 15.23
N SER A 219 -2.70 -19.56 14.88
CA SER A 219 -3.92 -19.22 15.64
C SER A 219 -3.97 -19.82 17.05
N THR A 220 -3.12 -20.78 17.35
CA THR A 220 -3.00 -21.41 18.69
C THR A 220 -1.85 -20.82 19.51
N GLY A 221 -1.12 -19.84 18.98
CA GLY A 221 0.04 -19.23 19.60
C GLY A 221 1.34 -20.03 19.46
N LYS A 222 1.35 -21.09 18.65
CA LYS A 222 2.55 -21.87 18.41
C LYS A 222 3.45 -21.16 17.41
N SER A 223 4.76 -21.19 17.68
CA SER A 223 5.77 -20.66 16.75
C SER A 223 5.79 -21.46 15.45
N LEU A 224 5.81 -20.72 14.32
CA LEU A 224 6.00 -21.27 12.98
C LEU A 224 7.47 -21.33 12.58
N VAL A 225 8.37 -21.03 13.49
CA VAL A 225 9.81 -20.92 13.25
C VAL A 225 10.45 -22.31 13.31
N PRO A 226 11.09 -22.77 12.24
CA PRO A 226 11.92 -23.98 12.28
C PRO A 226 13.08 -23.81 13.25
N ALA A 227 13.50 -24.93 13.87
CA ALA A 227 14.67 -24.93 14.73
C ALA A 227 15.93 -24.49 13.96
N GLY A 228 16.82 -23.74 14.65
CA GLY A 228 18.09 -23.30 14.08
C GLY A 228 18.04 -22.00 13.28
N LEU A 229 16.91 -21.28 13.28
CA LEU A 229 16.84 -19.92 12.73
C LEU A 229 16.79 -18.87 13.83
N GLU A 230 17.64 -17.84 13.74
CA GLU A 230 17.54 -16.64 14.53
C GLU A 230 16.57 -15.68 13.86
N ILE A 231 15.44 -15.41 14.51
CA ILE A 231 14.39 -14.57 13.96
C ILE A 231 14.20 -13.33 14.79
N LYS A 232 14.17 -12.20 14.12
CA LYS A 232 13.78 -10.91 14.66
C LYS A 232 12.48 -10.44 14.01
N VAL A 233 11.52 -10.05 14.84
CA VAL A 233 10.26 -9.44 14.35
C VAL A 233 10.39 -7.94 14.42
N GLU A 234 10.24 -7.28 13.27
CA GLU A 234 10.39 -5.82 13.18
C GLU A 234 9.16 -5.17 12.56
N ARG A 235 8.91 -3.94 12.95
CA ARG A 235 7.87 -3.06 12.39
C ARG A 235 8.51 -1.72 12.06
N TYR A 236 9.12 -1.64 10.89
CA TYR A 236 9.79 -0.43 10.43
C TYR A 236 9.06 0.19 9.23
N PHE A 237 8.91 1.52 9.24
CA PHE A 237 8.35 2.25 8.10
C PHE A 237 9.05 3.61 7.94
N PRO A 238 9.38 4.02 6.70
CA PRO A 238 9.28 3.22 5.48
C PRO A 238 10.41 2.18 5.37
N LEU A 239 10.04 0.93 5.15
CA LEU A 239 11.00 -0.17 4.99
C LEU A 239 12.00 0.10 3.85
N ALA A 240 11.54 0.82 2.83
CA ALA A 240 12.34 1.23 1.67
C ALA A 240 13.66 1.92 2.04
N ASN A 241 13.72 2.62 3.18
CA ASN A 241 14.93 3.33 3.61
C ASN A 241 16.02 2.39 4.15
N VAL A 242 15.65 1.21 4.61
CA VAL A 242 16.57 0.25 5.28
C VAL A 242 16.81 -1.03 4.46
N LEU A 243 16.39 -1.08 3.21
CA LEU A 243 16.52 -2.28 2.37
C LEU A 243 17.97 -2.71 2.18
N ALA A 244 18.92 -1.79 2.17
CA ALA A 244 20.36 -2.12 2.09
C ALA A 244 20.88 -2.99 3.26
N ALA A 245 20.10 -3.17 4.33
CA ALA A 245 20.43 -4.09 5.43
C ALA A 245 20.43 -5.56 4.98
N PHE A 246 19.70 -5.91 3.94
CA PHE A 246 19.39 -7.29 3.57
C PHE A 246 20.22 -7.79 2.40
N ASP A 247 20.60 -9.08 2.46
CA ASP A 247 21.30 -9.80 1.40
C ASP A 247 20.35 -10.53 0.45
N ALA A 248 19.12 -10.75 0.91
CA ALA A 248 18.05 -11.32 0.13
C ALA A 248 16.68 -11.03 0.77
N ALA A 249 15.61 -11.27 0.02
CA ALA A 249 14.24 -11.14 0.51
C ALA A 249 13.35 -12.29 0.03
N ILE A 250 12.34 -12.62 0.85
CA ILE A 250 11.22 -13.46 0.48
C ILE A 250 9.96 -12.59 0.65
N ALA A 251 9.26 -12.34 -0.44
CA ALA A 251 8.18 -11.35 -0.41
C ALA A 251 6.94 -11.82 -1.16
N ALA A 252 5.78 -11.36 -0.67
CA ALA A 252 4.57 -11.39 -1.47
C ALA A 252 4.73 -10.50 -2.71
N THR A 253 4.17 -10.91 -3.84
CA THR A 253 4.32 -10.21 -5.13
C THR A 253 3.39 -9.00 -5.24
N GLY A 254 3.26 -8.25 -4.14
CA GLY A 254 2.50 -7.00 -4.11
C GLY A 254 3.22 -5.91 -4.90
N TYR A 255 2.43 -4.92 -5.39
CA TYR A 255 2.97 -3.78 -6.15
C TYR A 255 4.16 -3.12 -5.46
N ASN A 256 4.00 -2.73 -4.18
CA ASN A 256 5.06 -2.01 -3.48
C ASN A 256 6.30 -2.89 -3.24
N SER A 257 6.10 -4.16 -2.82
CA SER A 257 7.24 -5.06 -2.58
C SER A 257 8.13 -5.20 -3.81
N VAL A 258 7.53 -5.39 -4.99
CA VAL A 258 8.29 -5.52 -6.24
C VAL A 258 9.00 -4.20 -6.60
N HIS A 259 8.27 -3.07 -6.54
CA HIS A 259 8.83 -1.76 -6.92
C HIS A 259 9.71 -1.10 -5.84
N GLU A 260 9.89 -1.75 -4.69
CA GLU A 260 10.86 -1.34 -3.67
C GLU A 260 12.08 -2.25 -3.64
N LEU A 261 11.86 -3.58 -3.60
CA LEU A 261 12.95 -4.56 -3.47
C LEU A 261 13.82 -4.67 -4.72
N LEU A 262 13.20 -4.75 -5.91
CA LEU A 262 13.98 -4.95 -7.14
C LEU A 262 14.80 -3.71 -7.52
N PRO A 263 14.29 -2.47 -7.50
CA PRO A 263 15.14 -1.29 -7.71
C PRO A 263 16.20 -1.09 -6.63
N ALA A 264 15.97 -1.58 -5.40
CA ALA A 264 16.99 -1.64 -4.36
C ALA A 264 18.02 -2.76 -4.58
N GLN A 265 17.90 -3.53 -5.67
CA GLN A 265 18.80 -4.62 -6.06
C GLN A 265 18.87 -5.76 -5.02
N ILE A 266 17.77 -6.00 -4.30
CA ILE A 266 17.69 -7.07 -3.30
C ILE A 266 17.28 -8.37 -4.01
N PRO A 267 18.14 -9.41 -4.02
CA PRO A 267 17.81 -10.73 -4.56
C PRO A 267 16.55 -11.28 -3.87
N THR A 268 15.49 -11.52 -4.66
CA THR A 268 14.16 -11.78 -4.08
C THR A 268 13.54 -13.06 -4.61
N VAL A 269 12.94 -13.85 -3.71
CA VAL A 269 11.94 -14.88 -4.05
C VAL A 269 10.55 -14.27 -3.89
N LEU A 270 9.76 -14.32 -4.96
CA LEU A 270 8.40 -13.85 -5.01
C LEU A 270 7.40 -14.99 -4.87
N ILE A 271 6.47 -14.85 -3.92
CA ILE A 271 5.38 -15.79 -3.67
C ILE A 271 4.06 -15.01 -3.76
N SER A 272 3.20 -15.38 -4.71
CA SER A 272 1.97 -14.64 -4.94
C SER A 272 0.92 -14.88 -3.86
N ASN A 273 0.18 -13.83 -3.52
CA ASN A 273 -1.05 -13.90 -2.75
C ASN A 273 -2.22 -13.63 -3.67
N ILE A 274 -3.04 -14.65 -3.93
CA ILE A 274 -4.18 -14.53 -4.84
C ILE A 274 -5.38 -13.97 -4.10
N ARG A 275 -5.52 -12.65 -4.13
CA ARG A 275 -6.68 -11.99 -3.53
C ARG A 275 -6.96 -10.62 -4.14
N GLY A 276 -8.23 -10.21 -4.06
CA GLY A 276 -8.64 -8.89 -4.53
C GLY A 276 -8.57 -8.75 -6.04
N THR A 277 -8.10 -7.61 -6.50
CA THR A 277 -8.05 -7.26 -7.92
C THR A 277 -6.66 -7.35 -8.53
N ASP A 278 -5.62 -7.44 -7.69
CA ASP A 278 -4.21 -7.41 -8.10
C ASP A 278 -3.79 -8.76 -8.70
N ASP A 279 -3.27 -8.78 -9.92
CA ASP A 279 -2.72 -9.99 -10.53
C ASP A 279 -1.25 -10.16 -10.13
N GLN A 280 -1.06 -10.70 -8.94
CA GLN A 280 0.28 -10.96 -8.40
C GLN A 280 1.01 -12.06 -9.16
N ASP A 281 0.30 -13.03 -9.70
CA ASP A 281 0.92 -14.12 -10.48
C ASP A 281 1.49 -13.62 -11.79
N ALA A 282 0.78 -12.77 -12.52
CA ALA A 282 1.30 -12.14 -13.72
C ALA A 282 2.57 -11.33 -13.42
N ARG A 283 2.59 -10.61 -12.28
CA ARG A 283 3.76 -9.84 -11.85
C ARG A 283 4.93 -10.74 -11.47
N ALA A 284 4.70 -11.79 -10.68
CA ALA A 284 5.73 -12.75 -10.32
C ALA A 284 6.32 -13.45 -11.54
N LYS A 285 5.43 -13.87 -12.47
CA LYS A 285 5.83 -14.51 -13.71
C LYS A 285 6.70 -13.59 -14.57
N TRP A 286 6.30 -12.33 -14.74
CA TRP A 286 7.09 -11.36 -15.49
C TRP A 286 8.48 -11.16 -14.88
N CYS A 287 8.57 -10.98 -13.57
CA CYS A 287 9.85 -10.81 -12.87
C CYS A 287 10.76 -12.03 -13.05
N HIS A 288 10.19 -13.21 -13.00
CA HIS A 288 10.93 -14.48 -13.20
C HIS A 288 11.39 -14.64 -14.64
N ASP A 289 10.50 -14.49 -15.61
CA ASP A 289 10.78 -14.67 -17.04
C ASP A 289 11.88 -13.71 -17.54
N HIS A 290 12.01 -12.55 -16.92
CA HIS A 290 13.03 -11.56 -17.24
C HIS A 290 14.28 -11.64 -16.33
N GLY A 291 14.32 -12.58 -15.39
CA GLY A 291 15.49 -12.83 -14.53
C GLY A 291 15.69 -11.81 -13.40
N PHE A 292 14.66 -11.04 -13.03
CA PHE A 292 14.73 -10.04 -11.94
C PHE A 292 14.51 -10.65 -10.56
N ALA A 293 13.80 -11.77 -10.47
CA ALA A 293 13.52 -12.45 -9.22
C ALA A 293 13.31 -13.96 -9.45
N LEU A 294 13.46 -14.75 -8.40
CA LEU A 294 12.96 -16.12 -8.38
C LEU A 294 11.45 -16.10 -8.09
N ARG A 295 10.71 -17.05 -8.67
CA ARG A 295 9.29 -17.26 -8.41
C ARG A 295 9.08 -18.66 -7.85
N ALA A 296 8.26 -18.77 -6.81
CA ALA A 296 7.72 -20.06 -6.35
C ALA A 296 6.20 -20.05 -6.51
N GLU A 297 5.66 -21.19 -6.94
CA GLU A 297 4.22 -21.38 -7.06
C GLU A 297 3.58 -21.38 -5.66
N HIS A 298 2.64 -20.47 -5.47
CA HIS A 298 2.05 -20.16 -4.16
C HIS A 298 1.30 -21.33 -3.51
N SER A 299 0.85 -22.31 -4.29
CA SER A 299 0.16 -23.52 -3.83
C SER A 299 1.08 -24.72 -3.61
N ASN A 300 2.37 -24.61 -3.96
CA ASN A 300 3.35 -25.70 -3.87
C ASN A 300 4.39 -25.42 -2.77
N LEU A 301 4.13 -25.91 -1.56
CA LEU A 301 4.98 -25.67 -0.39
C LEU A 301 6.40 -26.21 -0.55
N SER A 302 6.57 -27.38 -1.21
CA SER A 302 7.89 -27.95 -1.46
C SER A 302 8.70 -27.12 -2.44
N GLU A 303 8.06 -26.55 -3.47
CA GLU A 303 8.68 -25.63 -4.41
C GLU A 303 9.08 -24.31 -3.74
N ILE A 304 8.23 -23.79 -2.82
CA ILE A 304 8.57 -22.61 -2.02
C ILE A 304 9.88 -22.86 -1.26
N THR A 305 9.95 -23.98 -0.53
CA THR A 305 11.15 -24.35 0.24
C THR A 305 12.38 -24.49 -0.67
N ALA A 306 12.25 -25.20 -1.79
CA ALA A 306 13.35 -25.43 -2.74
C ALA A 306 13.82 -24.12 -3.40
N THR A 307 12.88 -23.25 -3.77
CA THR A 307 13.20 -21.95 -4.42
C THR A 307 13.86 -20.99 -3.44
N VAL A 308 13.38 -20.92 -2.21
CA VAL A 308 14.00 -20.10 -1.16
C VAL A 308 15.42 -20.56 -0.87
N ARG A 309 15.67 -21.88 -0.83
CA ARG A 309 17.01 -22.42 -0.60
C ARG A 309 18.04 -21.94 -1.63
N LYS A 310 17.63 -21.64 -2.87
CA LYS A 310 18.52 -21.09 -3.90
C LYS A 310 19.13 -19.74 -3.50
N LEU A 311 18.49 -18.98 -2.60
CA LEU A 311 19.04 -17.73 -2.10
C LEU A 311 20.31 -17.91 -1.24
N GLN A 312 20.62 -19.13 -0.80
CA GLN A 312 21.87 -19.43 -0.10
C GLN A 312 23.09 -19.34 -1.05
N ASP A 313 22.88 -19.57 -2.35
CA ASP A 313 23.95 -19.46 -3.36
C ASP A 313 24.28 -17.99 -3.67
N LEU A 314 25.54 -17.61 -3.43
CA LEU A 314 26.04 -16.26 -3.68
C LEU A 314 25.96 -15.88 -5.17
N ASN A 315 26.22 -16.81 -6.08
CA ASN A 315 26.19 -16.53 -7.51
C ASN A 315 24.78 -16.22 -8.00
N ILE A 316 23.78 -16.95 -7.47
CA ILE A 316 22.37 -16.65 -7.77
C ILE A 316 21.99 -15.27 -7.26
N ARG A 317 22.38 -14.93 -6.03
CA ARG A 317 22.11 -13.59 -5.50
C ARG A 317 22.78 -12.48 -6.32
N ALA A 318 24.05 -12.68 -6.68
CA ALA A 318 24.80 -11.72 -7.48
C ALA A 318 24.14 -11.51 -8.86
N ALA A 319 23.76 -12.58 -9.55
CA ALA A 319 23.10 -12.49 -10.85
C ALA A 319 21.75 -11.75 -10.78
N LEU A 320 20.93 -12.03 -9.76
CA LEU A 320 19.65 -11.32 -9.55
C LEU A 320 19.87 -9.83 -9.24
N SER A 321 20.81 -9.50 -8.37
CA SER A 321 21.14 -8.13 -8.02
C SER A 321 21.63 -7.35 -9.22
N GLU A 322 22.56 -7.91 -10.00
CA GLU A 322 23.06 -7.30 -11.24
C GLU A 322 21.95 -7.04 -12.24
N LYS A 323 21.08 -8.04 -12.47
CA LYS A 323 19.94 -7.89 -13.39
C LYS A 323 19.03 -6.74 -12.97
N CYS A 324 18.78 -6.57 -11.66
CA CYS A 324 17.94 -5.53 -11.12
C CYS A 324 18.50 -4.09 -11.34
N THR A 325 19.76 -3.93 -11.72
CA THR A 325 20.33 -2.61 -12.07
C THR A 325 19.57 -1.93 -13.21
N ALA A 326 18.89 -2.69 -14.06
CA ALA A 326 18.04 -2.18 -15.13
C ALA A 326 16.72 -1.55 -14.66
N LEU A 327 16.31 -1.79 -13.40
CA LEU A 327 15.02 -1.33 -12.87
C LEU A 327 15.15 -0.07 -11.99
N LYS A 328 16.06 0.83 -12.29
CA LYS A 328 16.36 2.02 -11.46
C LYS A 328 15.32 3.12 -11.52
N ASP A 329 14.44 3.13 -12.53
CA ASP A 329 13.45 4.20 -12.67
C ASP A 329 12.26 3.96 -11.73
N THR A 330 12.18 4.80 -10.69
CA THR A 330 11.08 4.90 -9.74
C THR A 330 10.49 6.31 -9.72
N SER A 331 10.59 7.04 -10.83
CA SER A 331 10.21 8.46 -10.95
C SER A 331 8.70 8.70 -10.89
N GLY A 332 7.88 7.66 -10.92
CA GLY A 332 6.42 7.77 -10.99
C GLY A 332 5.79 8.64 -9.90
N GLY A 333 6.36 8.68 -8.70
CA GLY A 333 5.92 9.59 -7.65
C GLY A 333 6.04 11.05 -8.06
N ARG A 334 7.19 11.44 -8.64
CA ARG A 334 7.47 12.79 -9.14
C ARG A 334 6.59 13.13 -10.34
N GLU A 335 6.46 12.23 -11.30
CA GLU A 335 5.61 12.43 -12.48
C GLU A 335 4.16 12.69 -12.08
N ILE A 336 3.62 11.91 -11.13
CA ILE A 336 2.27 12.10 -10.61
C ILE A 336 2.16 13.42 -9.84
N ALA A 337 3.16 13.77 -9.04
CA ALA A 337 3.19 15.05 -8.33
C ALA A 337 3.11 16.24 -9.30
N GLU A 338 3.84 16.20 -10.41
CA GLU A 338 3.80 17.22 -11.45
C GLU A 338 2.45 17.31 -12.15
N LEU A 339 1.83 16.17 -12.46
CA LEU A 339 0.48 16.12 -13.01
C LEU A 339 -0.53 16.76 -12.05
N LEU A 340 -0.44 16.48 -10.75
CA LEU A 340 -1.33 17.03 -9.73
C LEU A 340 -1.14 18.56 -9.60
N ILE A 341 0.10 19.07 -9.61
CA ILE A 341 0.41 20.50 -9.57
C ILE A 341 -0.14 21.19 -10.82
N THR A 342 0.12 20.63 -12.00
CA THR A 342 -0.40 21.16 -13.27
C THR A 342 -1.92 21.21 -13.26
N LEU A 343 -2.55 20.16 -12.77
CA LEU A 343 -4.00 20.10 -12.65
C LEU A 343 -4.53 21.16 -11.66
N ALA A 344 -3.84 21.41 -10.55
CA ALA A 344 -4.21 22.44 -9.58
C ALA A 344 -4.17 23.85 -10.19
N ALA A 345 -3.18 24.13 -11.04
CA ALA A 345 -3.00 25.43 -11.69
C ALA A 345 -4.04 25.71 -12.82
N THR A 346 -4.66 24.66 -13.41
CA THR A 346 -5.62 24.86 -14.50
C THR A 346 -6.94 25.41 -13.99
N LYS A 347 -7.46 26.46 -14.60
CA LYS A 347 -8.84 26.94 -14.34
C LYS A 347 -9.84 25.92 -14.86
N LYS A 348 -10.87 25.63 -14.11
CA LYS A 348 -11.90 24.67 -14.50
C LYS A 348 -13.05 25.40 -15.18
N GLU A 349 -13.44 24.92 -16.34
CA GLU A 349 -14.75 25.23 -16.93
C GLU A 349 -15.83 24.42 -16.20
N ALA A 350 -16.75 25.09 -15.54
CA ALA A 350 -17.88 24.44 -14.90
C ALA A 350 -18.84 23.90 -15.99
N LYS A 351 -19.06 22.58 -15.99
CA LYS A 351 -20.14 21.92 -16.75
C LYS A 351 -21.09 21.21 -15.78
N PRO A 352 -21.82 21.95 -14.95
CA PRO A 352 -22.53 21.38 -13.80
C PRO A 352 -23.62 20.38 -14.23
N LEU A 353 -24.36 20.67 -15.30
CA LEU A 353 -25.51 19.85 -15.73
C LEU A 353 -25.08 18.47 -16.26
N THR A 354 -24.04 18.44 -17.10
CA THR A 354 -23.52 17.18 -17.67
C THR A 354 -22.91 16.29 -16.58
N GLN A 355 -22.28 16.89 -15.59
CA GLN A 355 -21.70 16.15 -14.47
C GLN A 355 -22.80 15.60 -13.54
N LEU A 356 -23.84 16.37 -13.28
CA LEU A 356 -24.99 15.96 -12.49
C LEU A 356 -25.70 14.75 -13.15
N LEU A 357 -25.96 14.80 -14.45
CA LEU A 357 -26.57 13.70 -15.19
C LEU A 357 -25.71 12.43 -15.17
N ARG A 358 -24.39 12.55 -15.35
CA ARG A 358 -23.45 11.42 -15.24
C ARG A 358 -23.46 10.81 -13.84
N LEU A 359 -23.54 11.64 -12.82
CA LEU A 359 -23.55 11.18 -11.43
C LEU A 359 -24.86 10.47 -11.08
N ILE A 360 -26.00 10.98 -11.53
CA ILE A 360 -27.31 10.35 -11.38
C ILE A 360 -27.31 8.97 -12.07
N ALA A 361 -26.81 8.88 -13.30
CA ALA A 361 -26.68 7.63 -14.05
C ALA A 361 -25.78 6.63 -13.29
N THR A 362 -24.68 7.10 -12.71
CA THR A 362 -23.76 6.22 -11.97
C THR A 362 -24.33 5.77 -10.63
N GLN A 363 -25.08 6.61 -9.93
CA GLN A 363 -25.80 6.19 -8.72
C GLN A 363 -26.88 5.15 -9.05
N GLY A 364 -27.58 5.30 -10.18
CA GLY A 364 -28.52 4.29 -10.69
C GLY A 364 -27.84 2.95 -10.93
N ILE A 365 -26.66 2.94 -11.56
CA ILE A 365 -25.88 1.73 -11.82
C ILE A 365 -25.32 1.14 -10.53
N HIS A 366 -24.86 1.97 -9.58
CA HIS A 366 -24.44 1.46 -8.27
C HIS A 366 -25.59 0.81 -7.50
N LYS A 367 -26.80 1.39 -7.56
CA LYS A 367 -28.01 0.77 -6.99
C LYS A 367 -28.35 -0.54 -7.70
N ALA A 368 -28.33 -0.57 -9.02
CA ALA A 368 -28.57 -1.78 -9.82
C ALA A 368 -27.49 -2.85 -9.53
N THR A 369 -26.22 -2.48 -9.43
CA THR A 369 -25.14 -3.41 -9.08
C THR A 369 -25.27 -3.90 -7.64
N TYR A 370 -25.74 -3.06 -6.73
CA TYR A 370 -26.02 -3.44 -5.35
C TYR A 370 -27.19 -4.42 -5.26
N ILE A 371 -28.29 -4.14 -5.97
CA ILE A 371 -29.48 -5.04 -6.08
C ILE A 371 -29.07 -6.36 -6.71
N TYR A 372 -28.28 -6.35 -7.80
CA TYR A 372 -27.75 -7.55 -8.43
C TYR A 372 -26.92 -8.41 -7.47
N ARG A 373 -26.11 -7.78 -6.60
CA ARG A 373 -25.34 -8.48 -5.57
C ARG A 373 -26.22 -9.06 -4.45
N LEU A 374 -27.35 -8.43 -4.16
CA LEU A 374 -28.32 -8.95 -3.19
C LEU A 374 -29.10 -10.17 -3.71
N ILE A 375 -29.36 -10.21 -5.03
CA ILE A 375 -30.12 -11.28 -5.68
C ILE A 375 -29.24 -12.49 -6.01
N ARG A 376 -27.94 -12.30 -6.21
CA ARG A 376 -27.01 -13.39 -6.47
C ARG A 376 -26.67 -14.11 -5.17
N PRO A 377 -26.87 -15.44 -5.07
CA PRO A 377 -26.47 -16.18 -3.87
C PRO A 377 -24.98 -15.97 -3.65
N TYR A 378 -24.67 -15.34 -2.54
CA TYR A 378 -23.31 -15.09 -2.09
C TYR A 378 -22.65 -16.45 -1.82
N LYS A 379 -21.63 -16.83 -2.60
CA LYS A 379 -20.71 -17.86 -2.14
C LYS A 379 -20.11 -17.32 -0.85
N LYS A 380 -20.52 -17.89 0.28
CA LYS A 380 -19.96 -17.56 1.59
C LYS A 380 -18.42 -17.65 1.47
N SER A 381 -17.75 -16.50 1.40
CA SER A 381 -16.40 -16.41 1.92
C SER A 381 -16.52 -16.80 3.39
N GLN A 382 -15.64 -17.66 3.85
CA GLN A 382 -15.62 -18.04 5.27
C GLN A 382 -15.64 -16.77 6.12
N PRO A 383 -16.35 -16.78 7.27
CA PRO A 383 -16.40 -15.62 8.12
C PRO A 383 -14.96 -15.24 8.46
N ILE A 384 -14.62 -14.00 8.22
CA ILE A 384 -13.39 -13.37 8.74
C ILE A 384 -13.41 -13.66 10.23
N SER A 385 -12.42 -14.40 10.73
CA SER A 385 -12.37 -14.77 12.13
C SER A 385 -12.44 -13.50 12.97
N GLU A 386 -13.17 -13.51 14.06
CA GLU A 386 -13.31 -12.36 14.96
C GLU A 386 -11.97 -11.82 15.48
N SER A 387 -10.88 -12.58 15.35
CA SER A 387 -9.51 -12.17 15.66
C SER A 387 -8.99 -11.01 14.79
N GLU A 388 -9.54 -10.76 13.60
CA GLU A 388 -9.15 -9.59 12.78
C GLU A 388 -9.87 -8.30 13.20
N THR A 389 -10.88 -8.36 14.04
CA THR A 389 -11.63 -7.20 14.54
C THR A 389 -11.04 -6.59 15.81
N VAL A 390 -10.09 -7.25 16.45
CA VAL A 390 -9.44 -6.78 17.69
C VAL A 390 -8.04 -6.21 17.39
N PHE A 391 -7.93 -5.28 16.46
CA PHE A 391 -7.03 -4.18 16.70
C PHE A 391 -7.78 -3.20 17.61
N SER A 392 -7.72 -3.47 18.92
CA SER A 392 -8.18 -2.52 19.90
C SER A 392 -7.37 -1.23 19.71
N ASN A 393 -8.02 -0.08 19.87
CA ASN A 393 -7.36 1.22 19.84
C ASN A 393 -6.20 1.30 20.86
N GLU A 394 -6.22 0.47 21.91
CA GLU A 394 -5.16 0.33 22.90
C GLU A 394 -3.87 -0.26 22.34
N THR A 395 -3.93 -1.29 21.50
CA THR A 395 -2.71 -1.92 20.92
C THR A 395 -1.99 -0.99 19.96
N SER A 396 -2.72 -0.15 19.21
CA SER A 396 -2.12 0.85 18.33
C SER A 396 -1.48 2.00 19.11
N ALA A 397 -2.13 2.45 20.19
CA ALA A 397 -1.59 3.50 21.05
C ALA A 397 -0.36 3.03 21.84
N ASP A 398 -0.37 1.80 22.34
CA ASP A 398 0.77 1.22 23.06
C ASP A 398 1.93 0.87 22.13
N PHE A 399 1.64 0.41 20.93
CA PHE A 399 2.65 0.23 19.88
C PHE A 399 3.36 1.54 19.57
N LEU A 400 2.60 2.60 19.35
CA LEU A 400 3.15 3.94 19.10
C LEU A 400 3.96 4.44 20.31
N ARG A 401 3.45 4.27 21.54
CA ARG A 401 4.18 4.67 22.76
C ARG A 401 5.46 3.89 22.97
N THR A 402 5.48 2.59 22.71
CA THR A 402 6.63 1.72 23.01
C THR A 402 7.74 1.88 21.97
N HIS A 403 7.39 2.04 20.68
CA HIS A 403 8.38 2.12 19.59
C HIS A 403 8.78 3.55 19.22
N ILE A 404 7.98 4.54 19.62
CA ILE A 404 8.24 5.95 19.36
C ILE A 404 8.99 6.62 20.53
N LYS A 405 8.85 6.13 21.76
CA LYS A 405 9.61 6.65 22.92
C LYS A 405 11.13 6.58 22.79
N GLY A 406 11.65 5.70 21.94
CA GLY A 406 13.08 5.62 21.62
C GLY A 406 13.55 6.56 20.51
N ASN A 407 12.65 7.29 19.86
CA ASN A 407 12.99 8.09 18.68
C ASN A 407 12.77 9.58 18.94
N GLN A 408 13.80 10.27 19.51
CA GLN A 408 13.77 11.72 19.76
C GLN A 408 13.39 12.55 18.52
N ARG A 409 13.60 12.03 17.31
CA ARG A 409 13.12 12.66 16.06
C ARG A 409 11.61 12.78 15.99
N PHE A 410 10.86 11.86 16.55
CA PHE A 410 9.39 11.89 16.50
C PHE A 410 8.80 13.01 17.37
N GLU A 411 9.34 13.21 18.57
CA GLU A 411 8.92 14.33 19.44
C GLU A 411 9.23 15.68 18.80
N HIS A 412 10.38 15.79 18.12
CA HIS A 412 10.73 17.00 17.36
C HIS A 412 9.80 17.26 16.17
N MET A 413 9.31 16.20 15.51
CA MET A 413 8.39 16.33 14.37
C MET A 413 6.96 16.71 14.81
N ILE A 414 6.50 16.20 15.97
CA ILE A 414 5.20 16.61 16.54
C ILE A 414 5.29 18.04 17.08
N SER A 415 6.42 18.43 17.69
CA SER A 415 6.63 19.80 18.19
C SER A 415 6.78 20.84 17.06
N GLY A 416 7.21 20.42 15.87
CA GLY A 416 7.32 21.27 14.68
C GLY A 416 6.00 21.44 13.90
N ALA A 417 4.95 20.68 14.22
CA ALA A 417 3.63 20.90 13.64
C ALA A 417 3.03 22.20 14.15
N SER A 418 2.35 22.97 13.27
CA SER A 418 1.77 24.24 13.67
C SER A 418 0.86 24.10 14.89
N PRO A 419 0.83 25.09 15.80
CA PRO A 419 -0.06 25.07 16.97
C PRO A 419 -1.53 24.83 16.61
N ALA A 420 -1.98 25.36 15.48
CA ALA A 420 -3.34 25.15 14.96
C ALA A 420 -3.60 23.68 14.60
N TYR A 421 -2.61 22.98 14.02
CA TYR A 421 -2.73 21.55 13.70
C TYR A 421 -2.76 20.68 14.96
N GLN A 422 -1.92 21.01 15.96
CA GLN A 422 -1.88 20.29 17.24
C GLN A 422 -3.19 20.47 18.02
N GLU A 423 -3.72 21.70 18.10
CA GLU A 423 -4.97 21.98 18.79
C GLU A 423 -6.15 21.29 18.10
N ARG A 424 -6.18 21.31 16.79
CA ARG A 424 -7.21 20.65 16.01
C ARG A 424 -7.16 19.13 16.15
N ARG A 425 -5.98 18.55 16.22
CA ARG A 425 -5.79 17.12 16.50
C ARG A 425 -6.35 16.74 17.88
N ARG A 426 -6.15 17.62 18.90
CA ARG A 426 -6.73 17.46 20.22
C ARG A 426 -8.27 17.56 20.17
N GLN A 427 -8.85 18.49 19.40
CA GLN A 427 -10.30 18.64 19.26
C GLN A 427 -10.93 17.42 18.56
N ILE A 428 -10.31 16.92 17.50
CA ILE A 428 -10.75 15.68 16.82
C ILE A 428 -10.66 14.48 17.77
N SER A 429 -9.59 14.36 18.52
CA SER A 429 -9.43 13.30 19.53
C SER A 429 -10.49 13.41 20.62
N ARG A 430 -10.76 14.60 21.16
CA ARG A 430 -11.81 14.82 22.15
C ARG A 430 -13.20 14.53 21.61
N ALA A 431 -13.52 14.94 20.38
CA ALA A 431 -14.81 14.68 19.74
C ALA A 431 -15.01 13.19 19.41
N ALA A 432 -13.94 12.46 19.07
CA ALA A 432 -14.00 11.06 18.73
C ALA A 432 -14.03 10.12 19.94
N TYR A 433 -13.42 10.53 21.06
CA TYR A 433 -13.19 9.65 22.22
C TYR A 433 -13.80 10.17 23.53
N GLY A 434 -14.50 11.30 23.51
CA GLY A 434 -15.26 11.78 24.68
C GLY A 434 -14.38 12.21 25.87
N LYS A 435 -13.10 12.56 25.65
CA LYS A 435 -12.16 13.05 26.68
C LYS A 435 -11.41 14.27 26.21
#